data_f213a3034a0a9fb4f1affa7b1cf54bb3
#
_entry.id   f213a3034a0a9fb4f1affa7b1cf54bb3
#
_cell.length_a   1.000
_cell.length_b   1.000
_cell.length_c   1.000
_cell.angle_alpha   90.00
_cell.angle_beta   90.00
_cell.angle_gamma   90.00
#
_symmetry.space_group_name_H-M   'P 1'
#
loop_
_entity.id
_entity.type
_entity.pdbx_description
1 polymer ?
#
loop_
_entity_poly.entity_id
_entity_poly.type
_entity_poly.pdbx_seq_one_letter_code
_entity_poly.pdbx_strand_id
1 'polypeptide(L)'
;MNTDTAVTMLLAMGVAAVVSFLSTPMVKSLAYKVGAIDVPKDNRRMHKVPIPRLGGLAIFLAFLLSVLVFANIDRQMQGILLGATMIVVLGVLDDIMALNALPKLIVQILAAGIAVYHGCVIQFVSNPNVFSSMTYLNLGWWSYPITIIWIVAITNAVNLIDGLDGLAVGVSAISTASITVIALMVAETNVAVVLAALFGACLGFIPYNMNPAKIFMGDTGATFLGYILATLSVTGLFKMYAIISFAVPFLILGVPIFDICFAFLRRIAKGQNPMKADRGHVHHRLIDMGFSQKQAVAISYMLAGILGLAAVLLTSSGELKALILIGAIFVVGAIGMRAIFGAKEPTQEQKSEQPNQPEDASSASQEEKHAEN
;
A
#
# COMPACT_ATOMS: atom_id res chain seq x y z
N MET A 1 11.73 9.41 -25.39
CA MET A 1 10.95 10.39 -24.57
C MET A 1 11.18 11.76 -25.17
N ASN A 2 10.12 12.49 -25.50
CA ASN A 2 10.23 13.85 -26.04
C ASN A 2 10.67 14.80 -24.91
N THR A 3 11.48 15.81 -25.20
CA THR A 3 12.01 16.76 -24.20
C THR A 3 10.88 17.42 -23.41
N ASP A 4 9.78 17.77 -24.08
CA ASP A 4 8.59 18.37 -23.46
C ASP A 4 7.92 17.47 -22.44
N THR A 5 7.83 16.16 -22.71
CA THR A 5 7.27 15.19 -21.75
C THR A 5 8.13 15.08 -20.50
N ALA A 6 9.47 15.04 -20.65
CA ALA A 6 10.38 14.98 -19.52
C ALA A 6 10.27 16.22 -18.62
N VAL A 7 10.21 17.40 -19.24
CA VAL A 7 10.04 18.66 -18.50
C VAL A 7 8.71 18.68 -17.77
N THR A 8 7.61 18.30 -18.43
CA THR A 8 6.27 18.22 -17.81
C THR A 8 6.24 17.27 -16.62
N MET A 9 6.85 16.08 -16.73
CA MET A 9 6.94 15.11 -15.63
C MET A 9 7.75 15.66 -14.45
N LEU A 10 8.89 16.30 -14.70
CA LEU A 10 9.72 16.91 -13.66
C LEU A 10 8.98 18.05 -12.94
N LEU A 11 8.27 18.88 -13.69
CA LEU A 11 7.44 19.96 -13.12
C LEU A 11 6.29 19.39 -12.30
N ALA A 12 5.57 18.39 -12.83
CA ALA A 12 4.47 17.73 -12.12
C ALA A 12 4.97 17.11 -10.80
N MET A 13 6.08 16.39 -10.84
CA MET A 13 6.72 15.79 -9.66
C MET A 13 7.16 16.88 -8.67
N GLY A 14 7.84 17.93 -9.13
CA GLY A 14 8.36 19.00 -8.28
C GLY A 14 7.25 19.79 -7.60
N VAL A 15 6.21 20.17 -8.34
CA VAL A 15 5.03 20.88 -7.79
C VAL A 15 4.33 20.01 -6.76
N ALA A 16 4.06 18.73 -7.07
CA ALA A 16 3.43 17.81 -6.13
C ALA A 16 4.27 17.64 -4.86
N ALA A 17 5.60 17.50 -4.98
CA ALA A 17 6.49 17.35 -3.82
C ALA A 17 6.46 18.60 -2.92
N VAL A 18 6.57 19.79 -3.50
CA VAL A 18 6.54 21.05 -2.76
C VAL A 18 5.19 21.26 -2.07
N VAL A 19 4.10 21.05 -2.80
CA VAL A 19 2.74 21.22 -2.24
C VAL A 19 2.48 20.22 -1.12
N SER A 20 2.86 18.95 -1.28
CA SER A 20 2.72 17.92 -0.24
C SER A 20 3.53 18.28 1.00
N PHE A 21 4.79 18.70 0.81
CA PHE A 21 5.66 19.11 1.91
C PHE A 21 5.11 20.30 2.67
N LEU A 22 4.67 21.36 1.98
CA LEU A 22 4.17 22.58 2.61
C LEU A 22 2.76 22.40 3.22
N SER A 23 1.90 21.57 2.64
CA SER A 23 0.55 21.34 3.16
C SER A 23 0.52 20.37 4.35
N THR A 24 1.50 19.47 4.49
CA THR A 24 1.52 18.48 5.58
C THR A 24 1.46 19.11 6.99
N PRO A 25 2.18 20.17 7.34
CA PRO A 25 2.03 20.84 8.65
C PRO A 25 0.64 21.43 8.86
N MET A 26 0.00 21.95 7.80
CA MET A 26 -1.36 22.49 7.87
C MET A 26 -2.38 21.36 8.12
N VAL A 27 -2.25 20.25 7.39
CA VAL A 27 -3.09 19.05 7.57
C VAL A 27 -2.87 18.46 8.97
N LYS A 28 -1.64 18.45 9.49
CA LYS A 28 -1.35 18.06 10.86
C LYS A 28 -2.13 18.90 11.89
N SER A 29 -2.14 20.21 11.71
CA SER A 29 -2.92 21.11 12.57
C SER A 29 -4.42 20.86 12.45
N LEU A 30 -4.92 20.61 11.23
CA LEU A 30 -6.33 20.24 10.97
C LEU A 30 -6.68 18.94 11.68
N ALA A 31 -5.83 17.91 11.62
CA ALA A 31 -6.07 16.62 12.26
C ALA A 31 -6.30 16.75 13.77
N TYR A 32 -5.54 17.63 14.45
CA TYR A 32 -5.77 17.93 15.87
C TYR A 32 -7.13 18.62 16.10
N LYS A 33 -7.54 19.53 15.22
CA LYS A 33 -8.81 20.27 15.35
C LYS A 33 -10.04 19.37 15.16
N VAL A 34 -9.96 18.40 14.23
CA VAL A 34 -11.06 17.49 13.92
C VAL A 34 -11.01 16.19 14.74
N GLY A 35 -9.99 16.01 15.58
CA GLY A 35 -9.88 14.82 16.44
C GLY A 35 -9.40 13.55 15.73
N ALA A 36 -8.84 13.67 14.49
CA ALA A 36 -8.26 12.55 13.77
C ALA A 36 -6.87 12.20 14.34
N ILE A 37 -6.86 11.60 15.55
CA ILE A 37 -5.65 11.33 16.33
C ILE A 37 -5.63 9.84 16.70
N ASP A 38 -4.52 9.16 16.42
CA ASP A 38 -4.28 7.81 16.91
C ASP A 38 -3.69 7.84 18.33
N VAL A 39 -4.52 7.44 19.30
CA VAL A 39 -4.13 7.35 20.71
C VAL A 39 -3.76 5.90 21.02
N PRO A 40 -2.55 5.62 21.56
CA PRO A 40 -2.16 4.27 21.93
C PRO A 40 -3.01 3.76 23.10
N LYS A 41 -3.99 2.89 22.80
CA LYS A 41 -4.92 2.30 23.78
C LYS A 41 -4.57 0.85 24.14
N ASP A 42 -3.69 0.22 23.39
CA ASP A 42 -3.32 -1.19 23.56
C ASP A 42 -1.85 -1.45 23.18
N ASN A 43 -1.30 -2.61 23.62
CA ASN A 43 0.06 -3.05 23.34
C ASN A 43 0.31 -3.43 21.86
N ARG A 44 -0.67 -3.25 20.97
CA ARG A 44 -0.50 -3.54 19.54
C ARG A 44 0.12 -2.37 18.78
N ARG A 45 0.05 -1.16 19.34
CA ARG A 45 0.58 0.06 18.73
C ARG A 45 2.04 0.26 19.07
N MET A 46 2.84 0.65 18.06
CA MET A 46 4.29 0.80 18.18
C MET A 46 4.69 2.17 18.75
N HIS A 47 3.79 3.18 18.73
CA HIS A 47 4.03 4.53 19.24
C HIS A 47 3.51 4.69 20.68
N LYS A 48 4.19 5.54 21.46
CA LYS A 48 3.86 5.82 22.87
C LYS A 48 3.13 7.14 23.10
N VAL A 49 3.07 7.98 22.08
CA VAL A 49 2.45 9.33 22.13
C VAL A 49 1.33 9.41 21.10
N PRO A 50 0.27 10.19 21.33
CA PRO A 50 -0.78 10.41 20.34
C PRO A 50 -0.21 11.03 19.05
N ILE A 51 -0.51 10.43 17.89
CA ILE A 51 -0.02 10.90 16.58
C ILE A 51 -1.24 11.21 15.70
N PRO A 52 -1.30 12.41 15.04
CA PRO A 52 -2.36 12.73 14.10
C PRO A 52 -2.30 11.82 12.87
N ARG A 53 -3.48 11.43 12.33
CA ARG A 53 -3.61 10.48 11.22
C ARG A 53 -4.52 11.02 10.12
N LEU A 54 -4.09 12.02 9.40
CA LEU A 54 -4.82 12.60 8.28
C LEU A 54 -3.87 12.98 7.13
N GLY A 55 -2.62 12.49 7.20
CA GLY A 55 -1.54 12.88 6.28
C GLY A 55 -1.83 12.59 4.82
N GLY A 56 -2.66 11.60 4.54
CA GLY A 56 -3.12 11.28 3.19
C GLY A 56 -3.83 12.43 2.47
N LEU A 57 -4.48 13.33 3.22
CA LEU A 57 -5.10 14.52 2.64
C LEU A 57 -4.06 15.46 2.00
N ALA A 58 -2.87 15.59 2.59
CA ALA A 58 -1.79 16.39 2.00
C ALA A 58 -1.26 15.76 0.71
N ILE A 59 -1.10 14.42 0.69
CA ILE A 59 -0.70 13.67 -0.50
C ILE A 59 -1.73 13.86 -1.62
N PHE A 60 -3.03 13.69 -1.31
CA PHE A 60 -4.12 13.83 -2.27
C PHE A 60 -4.21 15.24 -2.87
N LEU A 61 -4.18 16.28 -2.03
CA LEU A 61 -4.27 17.67 -2.51
C LEU A 61 -3.09 18.02 -3.42
N ALA A 62 -1.89 17.60 -3.07
CA ALA A 62 -0.69 17.80 -3.87
C ALA A 62 -0.76 17.07 -5.22
N PHE A 63 -1.18 15.80 -5.19
CA PHE A 63 -1.42 15.00 -6.39
C PHE A 63 -2.48 15.64 -7.27
N LEU A 64 -3.66 15.96 -6.72
CA LEU A 64 -4.78 16.50 -7.47
C LEU A 64 -4.41 17.82 -8.14
N LEU A 65 -3.79 18.76 -7.40
CA LEU A 65 -3.35 20.04 -7.96
C LEU A 65 -2.39 19.83 -9.12
N SER A 66 -1.38 18.96 -8.94
CA SER A 66 -0.39 18.72 -9.98
C SER A 66 -1.01 18.06 -11.22
N VAL A 67 -1.88 17.07 -11.03
CA VAL A 67 -2.58 16.40 -12.16
C VAL A 67 -3.46 17.37 -12.92
N LEU A 68 -4.22 18.22 -12.24
CA LEU A 68 -5.09 19.23 -12.89
C LEU A 68 -4.30 20.25 -13.71
N VAL A 69 -3.04 20.53 -13.34
CA VAL A 69 -2.19 21.49 -14.06
C VAL A 69 -1.44 20.87 -15.22
N PHE A 70 -0.91 19.63 -15.06
CA PHE A 70 0.06 19.07 -15.98
C PHE A 70 -0.43 17.87 -16.80
N ALA A 71 -1.50 17.17 -16.36
CA ALA A 71 -1.98 16.00 -17.06
C ALA A 71 -3.18 16.32 -17.99
N ASN A 72 -3.37 15.49 -19.01
CA ASN A 72 -4.57 15.55 -19.83
C ASN A 72 -5.72 14.83 -19.08
N ILE A 73 -6.81 15.56 -18.84
CA ILE A 73 -7.99 15.05 -18.13
C ILE A 73 -9.00 14.52 -19.15
N ASP A 74 -8.71 13.36 -19.71
CA ASP A 74 -9.64 12.62 -20.55
C ASP A 74 -10.77 11.97 -19.74
N ARG A 75 -11.73 11.32 -20.43
CA ARG A 75 -12.86 10.65 -19.78
C ARG A 75 -12.41 9.61 -18.74
N GLN A 76 -11.37 8.85 -19.04
CA GLN A 76 -10.85 7.81 -18.16
C GLN A 76 -10.25 8.45 -16.89
N MET A 77 -9.44 9.49 -17.06
CA MET A 77 -8.84 10.23 -15.94
C MET A 77 -9.89 10.92 -15.08
N GLN A 78 -10.96 11.46 -15.67
CA GLN A 78 -12.11 12.02 -14.91
C GLN A 78 -12.70 10.97 -13.96
N GLY A 79 -12.96 9.75 -14.45
CA GLY A 79 -13.48 8.66 -13.62
C GLY A 79 -12.54 8.25 -12.49
N ILE A 80 -11.23 8.20 -12.76
CA ILE A 80 -10.21 7.90 -11.76
C ILE A 80 -10.18 8.98 -10.67
N LEU A 81 -10.17 10.26 -11.04
CA LEU A 81 -10.13 11.38 -10.09
C LEU A 81 -11.42 11.49 -9.25
N LEU A 82 -12.59 11.23 -9.85
CA LEU A 82 -13.86 11.19 -9.13
C LEU A 82 -13.86 10.06 -8.09
N GLY A 83 -13.45 8.85 -8.49
CA GLY A 83 -13.33 7.73 -7.57
C GLY A 83 -12.28 7.98 -6.47
N ALA A 84 -11.13 8.58 -6.81
CA ALA A 84 -10.11 8.97 -5.85
C ALA A 84 -10.64 9.96 -4.80
N THR A 85 -11.44 10.95 -5.24
CA THR A 85 -12.07 11.91 -4.34
C THR A 85 -13.02 11.21 -3.37
N MET A 86 -13.84 10.25 -3.86
CA MET A 86 -14.72 9.46 -2.99
C MET A 86 -13.93 8.64 -1.96
N ILE A 87 -12.83 8.01 -2.37
CA ILE A 87 -11.95 7.24 -1.48
C ILE A 87 -11.34 8.15 -0.41
N VAL A 88 -10.88 9.35 -0.78
CA VAL A 88 -10.30 10.31 0.18
C VAL A 88 -11.35 10.80 1.17
N VAL A 89 -12.56 11.16 0.71
CA VAL A 89 -13.66 11.55 1.60
C VAL A 89 -14.00 10.43 2.58
N LEU A 90 -14.10 9.19 2.08
CA LEU A 90 -14.30 8.01 2.92
C LEU A 90 -13.19 7.86 3.96
N GLY A 91 -11.93 7.96 3.54
CA GLY A 91 -10.77 7.83 4.42
C GLY A 91 -10.72 8.91 5.50
N VAL A 92 -11.03 10.17 5.16
CA VAL A 92 -11.15 11.26 6.14
C VAL A 92 -12.23 10.97 7.19
N LEU A 93 -13.40 10.49 6.75
CA LEU A 93 -14.47 10.11 7.67
C LEU A 93 -14.05 8.93 8.55
N ASP A 94 -13.34 7.95 8.01
CA ASP A 94 -12.84 6.80 8.76
C ASP A 94 -11.77 7.21 9.80
N ASP A 95 -10.84 8.08 9.41
CA ASP A 95 -9.81 8.61 10.30
C ASP A 95 -10.39 9.42 11.49
N ILE A 96 -11.58 10.01 11.32
CA ILE A 96 -12.27 10.76 12.38
C ILE A 96 -13.17 9.85 13.21
N MET A 97 -13.98 8.99 12.56
CA MET A 97 -15.10 8.29 13.19
C MET A 97 -14.90 6.79 13.40
N ALA A 98 -13.82 6.20 12.85
CA ALA A 98 -13.55 4.75 12.87
C ALA A 98 -14.74 3.92 12.35
N LEU A 99 -14.96 3.96 11.03
CA LEU A 99 -16.08 3.33 10.36
C LEU A 99 -15.99 1.79 10.36
N ASN A 100 -17.13 1.14 10.31
CA ASN A 100 -17.20 -0.31 10.10
C ASN A 100 -16.70 -0.70 8.71
N ALA A 101 -16.24 -1.96 8.56
CA ALA A 101 -15.67 -2.46 7.30
C ALA A 101 -16.68 -2.47 6.13
N LEU A 102 -17.96 -2.76 6.39
CA LEU A 102 -18.96 -2.89 5.33
C LEU A 102 -19.25 -1.58 4.59
N PRO A 103 -19.54 -0.43 5.23
CA PRO A 103 -19.63 0.86 4.56
C PRO A 103 -18.37 1.21 3.74
N LYS A 104 -17.18 0.94 4.27
CA LYS A 104 -15.91 1.17 3.57
C LYS A 104 -15.85 0.36 2.26
N LEU A 105 -16.19 -0.91 2.33
CA LEU A 105 -16.20 -1.78 1.15
C LEU A 105 -17.21 -1.32 0.08
N ILE A 106 -18.41 -0.90 0.49
CA ILE A 106 -19.45 -0.41 -0.43
C ILE A 106 -18.94 0.83 -1.19
N VAL A 107 -18.38 1.81 -0.48
CA VAL A 107 -17.85 3.04 -1.13
C VAL A 107 -16.65 2.72 -2.03
N GLN A 108 -15.77 1.79 -1.65
CA GLN A 108 -14.68 1.33 -2.51
C GLN A 108 -15.19 0.68 -3.81
N ILE A 109 -16.23 -0.16 -3.73
CA ILE A 109 -16.87 -0.77 -4.91
C ILE A 109 -17.51 0.32 -5.80
N LEU A 110 -18.17 1.31 -5.23
CA LEU A 110 -18.76 2.43 -5.97
C LEU A 110 -17.68 3.27 -6.67
N ALA A 111 -16.60 3.61 -5.97
CA ALA A 111 -15.47 4.34 -6.54
C ALA A 111 -14.80 3.56 -7.69
N ALA A 112 -14.59 2.25 -7.52
CA ALA A 112 -14.09 1.37 -8.57
C ALA A 112 -15.08 1.29 -9.75
N GLY A 113 -16.39 1.22 -9.49
CA GLY A 113 -17.45 1.23 -10.49
C GLY A 113 -17.45 2.52 -11.32
N ILE A 114 -17.21 3.68 -10.71
CA ILE A 114 -17.09 4.97 -11.42
C ILE A 114 -15.88 4.94 -12.36
N ALA A 115 -14.72 4.47 -11.91
CA ALA A 115 -13.54 4.34 -12.77
C ALA A 115 -13.82 3.41 -13.97
N VAL A 116 -14.44 2.25 -13.71
CA VAL A 116 -14.82 1.26 -14.73
C VAL A 116 -15.81 1.85 -15.73
N TYR A 117 -16.85 2.57 -15.28
CA TYR A 117 -17.82 3.25 -16.14
C TYR A 117 -17.17 4.28 -17.08
N HIS A 118 -16.09 4.92 -16.64
CA HIS A 118 -15.33 5.87 -17.43
C HIS A 118 -14.24 5.22 -18.31
N GLY A 119 -14.16 3.89 -18.32
CA GLY A 119 -13.27 3.15 -19.24
C GLY A 119 -11.98 2.62 -18.63
N CYS A 120 -11.80 2.67 -17.30
CA CYS A 120 -10.70 2.00 -16.60
C CYS A 120 -11.02 0.50 -16.48
N VAL A 121 -10.71 -0.30 -17.52
CA VAL A 121 -11.16 -1.70 -17.64
C VAL A 121 -10.03 -2.62 -18.10
N ILE A 122 -9.86 -3.75 -17.43
CA ILE A 122 -8.98 -4.86 -17.84
C ILE A 122 -9.72 -5.66 -18.90
N GLN A 123 -9.40 -5.42 -20.18
CA GLN A 123 -10.09 -6.09 -21.29
C GLN A 123 -9.47 -7.44 -21.65
N PHE A 124 -8.16 -7.55 -21.54
CA PHE A 124 -7.38 -8.72 -21.91
C PHE A 124 -6.48 -9.17 -20.78
N VAL A 125 -6.32 -10.47 -20.66
CA VAL A 125 -5.30 -11.08 -19.79
C VAL A 125 -4.48 -12.08 -20.61
N SER A 126 -3.24 -12.30 -20.20
CA SER A 126 -2.39 -13.33 -20.83
C SER A 126 -3.03 -14.71 -20.67
N ASN A 127 -3.01 -15.48 -21.74
CA ASN A 127 -3.51 -16.85 -21.68
C ASN A 127 -2.54 -17.75 -20.88
N PRO A 128 -2.95 -18.31 -19.75
CA PRO A 128 -2.09 -19.19 -18.95
C PRO A 128 -1.76 -20.51 -19.66
N ASN A 129 -2.51 -20.88 -20.70
CA ASN A 129 -2.22 -22.05 -21.49
C ASN A 129 -1.14 -21.76 -22.53
N VAL A 130 0.11 -22.06 -22.18
CA VAL A 130 1.31 -21.85 -23.01
C VAL A 130 1.27 -22.64 -24.34
N PHE A 131 0.44 -23.68 -24.43
CA PHE A 131 0.26 -24.51 -25.63
C PHE A 131 -0.86 -24.01 -26.57
N SER A 132 -1.56 -22.93 -26.16
CA SER A 132 -2.60 -22.32 -26.98
C SER A 132 -2.00 -21.41 -28.05
N SER A 133 -2.57 -21.46 -29.26
CA SER A 133 -2.25 -20.48 -30.32
C SER A 133 -2.76 -19.07 -29.99
N MET A 134 -3.66 -18.92 -29.03
CA MET A 134 -4.18 -17.64 -28.54
C MET A 134 -3.31 -17.13 -27.41
N THR A 135 -2.60 -16.05 -27.62
CA THR A 135 -1.75 -15.39 -26.62
C THR A 135 -2.55 -14.68 -25.55
N TYR A 136 -3.77 -14.23 -25.87
CA TYR A 136 -4.63 -13.44 -24.98
C TYR A 136 -6.03 -14.05 -24.87
N LEU A 137 -6.60 -13.89 -23.69
CA LEU A 137 -8.01 -14.12 -23.42
C LEU A 137 -8.73 -12.79 -23.32
N ASN A 138 -9.72 -12.58 -24.19
CA ASN A 138 -10.65 -11.46 -24.05
C ASN A 138 -11.65 -11.81 -22.94
N LEU A 139 -11.68 -10.99 -21.89
CA LEU A 139 -12.56 -11.22 -20.74
C LEU A 139 -14.03 -10.90 -21.03
N GLY A 140 -14.33 -10.18 -22.12
CA GLY A 140 -15.69 -9.79 -22.47
C GLY A 140 -16.40 -9.12 -21.29
N TRP A 141 -17.57 -9.63 -20.90
CA TRP A 141 -18.34 -9.08 -19.77
C TRP A 141 -17.64 -9.21 -18.41
N TRP A 142 -16.79 -10.23 -18.23
CA TRP A 142 -16.01 -10.43 -17.01
C TRP A 142 -14.97 -9.33 -16.75
N SER A 143 -14.66 -8.51 -17.75
CA SER A 143 -13.77 -7.34 -17.61
C SER A 143 -14.21 -6.42 -16.49
N TYR A 144 -15.52 -6.17 -16.36
CA TYR A 144 -16.04 -5.24 -15.37
C TYR A 144 -15.88 -5.75 -13.92
N PRO A 145 -16.39 -6.91 -13.53
CA PRO A 145 -16.24 -7.40 -12.17
C PRO A 145 -14.78 -7.68 -11.80
N ILE A 146 -13.96 -8.21 -12.72
CA ILE A 146 -12.54 -8.46 -12.47
C ILE A 146 -11.80 -7.15 -12.19
N THR A 147 -12.09 -6.09 -12.93
CA THR A 147 -11.47 -4.77 -12.70
C THR A 147 -11.90 -4.17 -11.35
N ILE A 148 -13.18 -4.26 -10.99
CA ILE A 148 -13.65 -3.80 -9.68
C ILE A 148 -12.96 -4.57 -8.55
N ILE A 149 -12.89 -5.89 -8.65
CA ILE A 149 -12.20 -6.75 -7.66
C ILE A 149 -10.73 -6.36 -7.56
N TRP A 150 -10.04 -6.15 -8.68
CA TRP A 150 -8.65 -5.69 -8.71
C TRP A 150 -8.46 -4.38 -7.95
N ILE A 151 -9.25 -3.36 -8.30
CA ILE A 151 -9.14 -2.03 -7.68
C ILE A 151 -9.38 -2.12 -6.17
N VAL A 152 -10.45 -2.79 -5.75
CA VAL A 152 -10.80 -2.94 -4.32
C VAL A 152 -9.74 -3.77 -3.58
N ALA A 153 -9.24 -4.86 -4.18
CA ALA A 153 -8.22 -5.70 -3.57
C ALA A 153 -6.92 -4.96 -3.32
N ILE A 154 -6.41 -4.21 -4.32
CA ILE A 154 -5.18 -3.43 -4.18
C ILE A 154 -5.38 -2.25 -3.22
N THR A 155 -6.53 -1.58 -3.24
CA THR A 155 -6.88 -0.51 -2.28
C THR A 155 -6.73 -1.02 -0.85
N ASN A 156 -7.29 -2.19 -0.55
CA ASN A 156 -7.20 -2.78 0.78
C ASN A 156 -5.81 -3.37 1.08
N ALA A 157 -5.11 -3.91 0.07
CA ALA A 157 -3.76 -4.44 0.25
C ALA A 157 -2.77 -3.35 0.68
N VAL A 158 -2.83 -2.17 0.06
CA VAL A 158 -1.98 -1.02 0.45
C VAL A 158 -2.40 -0.47 1.82
N ASN A 159 -3.68 -0.46 2.15
CA ASN A 159 -4.15 -0.07 3.48
C ASN A 159 -3.64 -1.03 4.58
N LEU A 160 -3.61 -2.33 4.31
CA LEU A 160 -3.14 -3.32 5.29
C LEU A 160 -1.64 -3.27 5.57
N ILE A 161 -0.81 -2.81 4.63
CA ILE A 161 0.63 -2.62 4.89
C ILE A 161 0.96 -1.33 5.61
N ASP A 162 -0.01 -0.42 5.85
CA ASP A 162 0.22 0.83 6.59
C ASP A 162 0.26 0.61 8.12
N GLY A 163 1.12 -0.32 8.54
CA GLY A 163 1.30 -0.70 9.94
C GLY A 163 2.59 -0.19 10.59
N LEU A 164 3.54 0.36 9.82
CA LEU A 164 4.80 0.92 10.31
C LEU A 164 5.08 2.29 9.68
N ASP A 165 5.74 3.16 10.45
CA ASP A 165 6.13 4.51 10.01
C ASP A 165 6.89 4.46 8.67
N GLY A 166 6.35 5.14 7.66
CA GLY A 166 6.94 5.24 6.33
C GLY A 166 6.70 4.04 5.41
N LEU A 167 6.21 2.89 5.91
CA LEU A 167 6.15 1.66 5.13
C LEU A 167 5.27 1.80 3.88
N ALA A 168 4.00 2.12 4.03
CA ALA A 168 3.06 2.14 2.92
C ALA A 168 3.37 3.27 1.91
N VAL A 169 3.71 4.48 2.40
CA VAL A 169 4.05 5.58 1.49
C VAL A 169 5.32 5.30 0.70
N GLY A 170 6.35 4.69 1.31
CA GLY A 170 7.59 4.40 0.60
C GLY A 170 7.47 3.24 -0.38
N VAL A 171 6.77 2.14 -0.01
CA VAL A 171 6.45 1.05 -0.94
C VAL A 171 5.63 1.58 -2.11
N SER A 172 4.63 2.43 -1.86
CA SER A 172 3.82 3.06 -2.92
C SER A 172 4.66 3.98 -3.80
N ALA A 173 5.60 4.74 -3.25
CA ALA A 173 6.52 5.56 -4.04
C ALA A 173 7.40 4.70 -4.96
N ILE A 174 7.98 3.61 -4.46
CA ILE A 174 8.79 2.67 -5.27
C ILE A 174 7.94 2.04 -6.38
N SER A 175 6.73 1.56 -6.05
CA SER A 175 5.78 1.03 -7.03
C SER A 175 5.42 2.06 -8.09
N THR A 176 5.15 3.31 -7.69
CA THR A 176 4.86 4.43 -8.59
C THR A 176 6.01 4.69 -9.54
N ALA A 177 7.27 4.73 -9.04
CA ALA A 177 8.45 4.90 -9.88
C ALA A 177 8.60 3.78 -10.91
N SER A 178 8.37 2.53 -10.50
CA SER A 178 8.44 1.37 -11.39
C SER A 178 7.38 1.42 -12.49
N ILE A 179 6.12 1.75 -12.15
CA ILE A 179 5.03 1.91 -13.12
C ILE A 179 5.35 3.08 -14.08
N THR A 180 5.93 4.19 -13.56
CA THR A 180 6.32 5.35 -14.39
C THR A 180 7.31 4.94 -15.48
N VAL A 181 8.35 4.20 -15.11
CA VAL A 181 9.34 3.71 -16.08
C VAL A 181 8.67 2.85 -17.16
N ILE A 182 7.79 1.93 -16.76
CA ILE A 182 7.09 1.06 -17.72
C ILE A 182 6.11 1.87 -18.58
N ALA A 183 5.36 2.82 -18.02
CA ALA A 183 4.46 3.69 -18.78
C ALA A 183 5.22 4.46 -19.88
N LEU A 184 6.45 4.92 -19.58
CA LEU A 184 7.32 5.55 -20.59
C LEU A 184 7.78 4.56 -21.67
N MET A 185 8.10 3.31 -21.30
CA MET A 185 8.51 2.28 -22.27
C MET A 185 7.38 1.93 -23.25
N VAL A 186 6.12 2.01 -22.81
CA VAL A 186 4.94 1.70 -23.64
C VAL A 186 4.27 2.95 -24.23
N ALA A 187 4.94 4.10 -24.15
CA ALA A 187 4.49 5.39 -24.69
C ALA A 187 3.16 5.93 -24.08
N GLU A 188 2.77 5.47 -22.91
CA GLU A 188 1.62 6.00 -22.14
C GLU A 188 2.05 7.26 -21.37
N THR A 189 2.38 8.33 -22.11
CA THR A 189 2.99 9.55 -21.57
C THR A 189 2.10 10.27 -20.54
N ASN A 190 0.79 10.29 -20.74
CA ASN A 190 -0.14 10.93 -19.78
C ASN A 190 -0.15 10.19 -18.45
N VAL A 191 -0.18 8.86 -18.48
CA VAL A 191 -0.07 8.02 -17.26
C VAL A 191 1.24 8.28 -16.54
N ALA A 192 2.35 8.42 -17.29
CA ALA A 192 3.66 8.72 -16.72
C ALA A 192 3.69 10.10 -16.01
N VAL A 193 3.04 11.13 -16.56
CA VAL A 193 2.90 12.45 -15.91
C VAL A 193 2.09 12.36 -14.61
N VAL A 194 0.97 11.63 -14.63
CA VAL A 194 0.12 11.42 -13.44
C VAL A 194 0.87 10.66 -12.34
N LEU A 195 1.64 9.63 -12.73
CA LEU A 195 2.49 8.87 -11.79
C LEU A 195 3.63 9.72 -11.25
N ALA A 196 4.25 10.59 -12.07
CA ALA A 196 5.27 11.53 -11.60
C ALA A 196 4.72 12.48 -10.53
N ALA A 197 3.48 12.98 -10.71
CA ALA A 197 2.79 13.76 -9.69
C ALA A 197 2.55 12.96 -8.40
N LEU A 198 2.11 11.69 -8.49
CA LEU A 198 1.91 10.84 -7.33
C LEU A 198 3.22 10.57 -6.60
N PHE A 199 4.29 10.27 -7.34
CA PHE A 199 5.63 10.06 -6.79
C PHE A 199 6.13 11.30 -6.04
N GLY A 200 5.98 12.49 -6.64
CA GLY A 200 6.31 13.77 -6.01
C GLY A 200 5.52 14.00 -4.71
N ALA A 201 4.20 13.75 -4.74
CA ALA A 201 3.36 13.90 -3.56
C ALA A 201 3.81 12.96 -2.41
N CYS A 202 4.19 11.72 -2.72
CA CYS A 202 4.75 10.79 -1.74
C CYS A 202 6.09 11.30 -1.18
N LEU A 203 7.01 11.76 -2.05
CA LEU A 203 8.31 12.29 -1.62
C LEU A 203 8.17 13.50 -0.69
N GLY A 204 7.23 14.41 -0.97
CA GLY A 204 6.97 15.56 -0.11
C GLY A 204 6.43 15.19 1.28
N PHE A 205 5.69 14.08 1.39
CA PHE A 205 5.13 13.61 2.64
C PHE A 205 6.10 12.74 3.48
N ILE A 206 6.96 11.95 2.84
CA ILE A 206 7.90 11.02 3.49
C ILE A 206 8.65 11.62 4.68
N PRO A 207 9.20 12.87 4.63
CA PRO A 207 9.96 13.45 5.76
C PRO A 207 9.16 13.61 7.06
N TYR A 208 7.83 13.60 6.96
CA TYR A 208 6.93 13.71 8.12
C TYR A 208 6.45 12.35 8.63
N ASN A 209 6.50 11.32 7.78
CA ASN A 209 5.97 9.99 8.08
C ASN A 209 7.08 8.96 8.41
N MET A 210 8.36 9.24 8.09
CA MET A 210 9.46 8.34 8.47
C MET A 210 9.63 8.27 9.99
N ASN A 211 10.11 7.10 10.46
CA ASN A 211 10.28 6.80 11.89
C ASN A 211 11.35 7.68 12.59
N PRO A 212 11.01 8.40 13.67
CA PRO A 212 9.68 8.46 14.31
C PRO A 212 8.70 9.38 13.56
N ALA A 213 7.52 8.90 13.24
CA ALA A 213 6.53 9.64 12.47
C ALA A 213 5.99 10.86 13.25
N LYS A 214 5.85 11.97 12.54
CA LYS A 214 5.24 13.23 13.06
C LYS A 214 3.74 13.31 12.74
N ILE A 215 3.30 12.56 11.73
CA ILE A 215 1.92 12.40 11.29
C ILE A 215 1.81 11.08 10.53
N PHE A 216 0.76 10.32 10.77
CA PHE A 216 0.42 9.14 10.00
C PHE A 216 -0.33 9.50 8.73
N MET A 217 -0.20 8.66 7.71
CA MET A 217 -0.92 8.79 6.45
C MET A 217 -2.42 8.59 6.66
N GLY A 218 -2.79 7.66 7.55
CA GLY A 218 -4.15 7.28 7.87
C GLY A 218 -4.83 6.47 6.75
N ASP A 219 -6.07 6.03 7.01
CA ASP A 219 -6.89 5.35 6.02
C ASP A 219 -7.14 6.24 4.80
N THR A 220 -7.18 7.58 5.00
CA THR A 220 -7.23 8.59 3.92
C THR A 220 -6.14 8.38 2.89
N GLY A 221 -4.88 8.25 3.30
CA GLY A 221 -3.76 8.15 2.37
C GLY A 221 -3.53 6.73 1.88
N ALA A 222 -3.65 5.74 2.76
CA ALA A 222 -3.38 4.35 2.42
C ALA A 222 -4.37 3.82 1.36
N THR A 223 -5.68 4.09 1.53
CA THR A 223 -6.69 3.70 0.55
C THR A 223 -6.58 4.51 -0.74
N PHE A 224 -6.25 5.82 -0.65
CA PHE A 224 -6.01 6.67 -1.82
C PHE A 224 -4.85 6.14 -2.67
N LEU A 225 -3.69 5.87 -2.06
CA LEU A 225 -2.53 5.34 -2.79
C LEU A 225 -2.84 3.98 -3.42
N GLY A 226 -3.50 3.09 -2.70
CA GLY A 226 -3.93 1.80 -3.23
C GLY A 226 -4.87 1.93 -4.43
N TYR A 227 -5.86 2.81 -4.34
CA TYR A 227 -6.82 3.07 -5.41
C TYR A 227 -6.14 3.63 -6.68
N ILE A 228 -5.28 4.65 -6.51
CA ILE A 228 -4.57 5.25 -7.65
C ILE A 228 -3.59 4.26 -8.29
N LEU A 229 -2.81 3.52 -7.49
CA LEU A 229 -1.90 2.49 -8.01
C LEU A 229 -2.66 1.39 -8.76
N ALA A 230 -3.81 0.96 -8.25
CA ALA A 230 -4.65 -0.03 -8.91
C ALA A 230 -5.20 0.47 -10.25
N THR A 231 -5.78 1.67 -10.27
CA THR A 231 -6.38 2.24 -11.49
C THR A 231 -5.33 2.58 -12.54
N LEU A 232 -4.18 3.18 -12.15
CA LEU A 232 -3.10 3.49 -13.09
C LEU A 232 -2.38 2.23 -13.59
N SER A 233 -2.33 1.15 -12.82
CA SER A 233 -1.84 -0.14 -13.32
C SER A 233 -2.76 -0.70 -14.41
N VAL A 234 -4.08 -0.53 -14.27
CA VAL A 234 -5.04 -0.93 -15.31
C VAL A 234 -4.84 -0.11 -16.59
N THR A 235 -4.71 1.20 -16.46
CA THR A 235 -4.60 2.09 -17.63
C THR A 235 -3.23 2.01 -18.32
N GLY A 236 -2.16 1.83 -17.57
CA GLY A 236 -0.79 1.86 -18.07
C GLY A 236 -0.19 0.49 -18.41
N LEU A 237 -0.54 -0.56 -17.66
CA LEU A 237 0.14 -1.85 -17.77
C LEU A 237 -0.70 -2.94 -18.46
N PHE A 238 -1.99 -3.04 -18.16
CA PHE A 238 -2.85 -4.08 -18.76
C PHE A 238 -3.20 -3.85 -20.24
N LYS A 239 -2.89 -2.67 -20.79
CA LYS A 239 -3.00 -2.38 -22.22
C LYS A 239 -1.87 -3.01 -23.06
N MET A 240 -0.81 -3.51 -22.43
CA MET A 240 0.28 -4.14 -23.13
C MET A 240 -0.14 -5.51 -23.66
N TYR A 241 -0.06 -5.68 -24.98
CA TYR A 241 -0.35 -6.94 -25.69
C TYR A 241 0.79 -7.97 -25.56
N ALA A 242 1.31 -8.21 -24.36
CA ALA A 242 2.37 -9.20 -24.13
C ALA A 242 1.94 -10.23 -23.07
N ILE A 243 2.37 -11.48 -23.20
CA ILE A 243 2.17 -12.57 -22.20
C ILE A 243 2.55 -12.09 -20.79
N ILE A 244 3.42 -11.11 -20.71
CA ILE A 244 3.99 -10.49 -19.53
C ILE A 244 3.04 -9.49 -18.86
N SER A 245 2.00 -8.99 -19.55
CA SER A 245 1.17 -7.87 -19.05
C SER A 245 0.44 -8.17 -17.74
N PHE A 246 0.11 -9.45 -17.48
CA PHE A 246 -0.52 -9.86 -16.23
C PHE A 246 0.47 -9.92 -15.07
N ALA A 247 1.69 -10.42 -15.31
CA ALA A 247 2.70 -10.58 -14.25
C ALA A 247 3.26 -9.24 -13.75
N VAL A 248 3.37 -8.23 -14.62
CA VAL A 248 3.97 -6.94 -14.31
C VAL A 248 3.26 -6.20 -13.18
N PRO A 249 1.94 -5.97 -13.20
CA PRO A 249 1.23 -5.36 -12.08
C PRO A 249 1.35 -6.15 -10.77
N PHE A 250 1.33 -7.49 -10.84
CA PHE A 250 1.50 -8.35 -9.67
C PHE A 250 2.90 -8.27 -9.08
N LEU A 251 3.94 -8.10 -9.89
CA LEU A 251 5.30 -7.90 -9.41
C LEU A 251 5.45 -6.53 -8.73
N ILE A 252 5.02 -5.45 -9.40
CA ILE A 252 5.18 -4.09 -8.87
C ILE A 252 4.41 -3.90 -7.56
N LEU A 253 3.21 -4.45 -7.46
CA LEU A 253 2.37 -4.43 -6.27
C LEU A 253 2.58 -5.69 -5.41
N GLY A 254 3.69 -6.39 -5.61
CA GLY A 254 3.95 -7.69 -5.01
C GLY A 254 4.04 -7.66 -3.49
N VAL A 255 4.59 -6.61 -2.89
CA VAL A 255 4.68 -6.49 -1.43
C VAL A 255 3.29 -6.43 -0.80
N PRO A 256 2.38 -5.51 -1.17
CA PRO A 256 1.02 -5.49 -0.63
C PRO A 256 0.19 -6.74 -0.99
N ILE A 257 0.32 -7.26 -2.22
CA ILE A 257 -0.40 -8.47 -2.65
C ILE A 257 0.05 -9.69 -1.85
N PHE A 258 1.36 -9.87 -1.69
CA PHE A 258 1.90 -10.99 -0.93
C PHE A 258 1.44 -10.95 0.52
N ASP A 259 1.47 -9.77 1.15
CA ASP A 259 1.08 -9.61 2.55
C ASP A 259 -0.39 -10.00 2.79
N ILE A 260 -1.33 -9.53 1.93
CA ILE A 260 -2.75 -9.88 2.05
C ILE A 260 -3.01 -11.36 1.74
N CYS A 261 -2.42 -11.89 0.66
CA CYS A 261 -2.58 -13.30 0.28
C CYS A 261 -2.03 -14.23 1.38
N PHE A 262 -0.86 -13.90 1.90
CA PHE A 262 -0.24 -14.66 2.97
C PHE A 262 -1.07 -14.67 4.25
N ALA A 263 -1.57 -13.50 4.68
CA ALA A 263 -2.42 -13.39 5.85
C ALA A 263 -3.72 -14.20 5.67
N PHE A 264 -4.34 -14.13 4.48
CA PHE A 264 -5.56 -14.87 4.13
C PHE A 264 -5.35 -16.38 4.13
N LEU A 265 -4.35 -16.88 3.40
CA LEU A 265 -4.04 -18.32 3.30
C LEU A 265 -3.68 -18.93 4.66
N ARG A 266 -2.89 -18.22 5.46
CA ARG A 266 -2.55 -18.66 6.80
C ARG A 266 -3.76 -18.82 7.72
N ARG A 267 -4.73 -17.89 7.65
CA ARG A 267 -5.97 -17.98 8.45
C ARG A 267 -6.80 -19.18 8.04
N ILE A 268 -6.95 -19.43 6.73
CA ILE A 268 -7.62 -20.63 6.22
C ILE A 268 -6.91 -21.90 6.73
N ALA A 269 -5.58 -21.96 6.61
CA ALA A 269 -4.81 -23.11 7.08
C ALA A 269 -4.94 -23.36 8.60
N LYS A 270 -5.22 -22.32 9.39
CA LYS A 270 -5.48 -22.44 10.84
C LYS A 270 -6.97 -22.61 11.19
N GLY A 271 -7.87 -22.76 10.22
CA GLY A 271 -9.31 -22.85 10.44
C GLY A 271 -9.95 -21.59 11.03
N GLN A 272 -9.28 -20.42 10.90
CA GLN A 272 -9.73 -19.15 11.42
C GLN A 272 -10.52 -18.38 10.37
N ASN A 273 -11.42 -17.49 10.81
CA ASN A 273 -12.14 -16.61 9.89
C ASN A 273 -11.14 -15.69 9.14
N PRO A 274 -11.06 -15.79 7.79
CA PRO A 274 -10.10 -15.02 7.00
C PRO A 274 -10.33 -13.51 7.04
N MET A 275 -11.51 -13.05 7.45
CA MET A 275 -11.86 -11.62 7.56
C MET A 275 -11.53 -11.01 8.94
N LYS A 276 -11.09 -11.83 9.91
CA LYS A 276 -10.75 -11.32 11.25
C LYS A 276 -9.37 -10.63 11.24
N ALA A 277 -9.29 -9.44 11.81
CA ALA A 277 -8.01 -8.73 11.98
C ALA A 277 -7.03 -9.55 12.83
N ASP A 278 -5.76 -9.63 12.42
CA ASP A 278 -4.71 -10.26 13.20
C ASP A 278 -3.34 -9.54 13.06
N ARG A 279 -2.33 -9.98 13.83
CA ARG A 279 -0.95 -9.48 13.79
C ARG A 279 -0.03 -10.23 12.81
N GLY A 280 -0.56 -11.04 11.93
CA GLY A 280 0.24 -11.94 11.13
C GLY A 280 0.80 -11.38 9.83
N HIS A 281 0.78 -10.07 9.63
CA HIS A 281 1.37 -9.40 8.48
C HIS A 281 2.91 -9.51 8.48
N VAL A 282 3.52 -9.47 7.30
CA VAL A 282 4.98 -9.67 7.12
C VAL A 282 5.79 -8.69 7.96
N HIS A 283 5.39 -7.42 7.99
CA HIS A 283 6.09 -6.39 8.76
C HIS A 283 6.06 -6.65 10.28
N HIS A 284 4.96 -7.15 10.84
CA HIS A 284 4.90 -7.54 12.25
C HIS A 284 5.82 -8.72 12.54
N ARG A 285 5.90 -9.70 11.63
CA ARG A 285 6.81 -10.84 11.79
C ARG A 285 8.28 -10.44 11.80
N LEU A 286 8.67 -9.48 10.94
CA LEU A 286 10.02 -8.94 10.98
C LEU A 286 10.35 -8.32 12.35
N ILE A 287 9.42 -7.60 12.95
CA ILE A 287 9.57 -7.08 14.32
C ILE A 287 9.67 -8.21 15.33
N ASP A 288 8.79 -9.23 15.26
CA ASP A 288 8.78 -10.38 16.16
C ASP A 288 10.09 -11.21 16.05
N MET A 289 10.78 -11.16 14.90
CA MET A 289 12.10 -11.73 14.67
C MET A 289 13.26 -10.89 15.25
N GLY A 290 12.97 -9.74 15.87
CA GLY A 290 13.96 -8.85 16.49
C GLY A 290 14.48 -7.73 15.59
N PHE A 291 13.96 -7.55 14.37
CA PHE A 291 14.33 -6.41 13.55
C PHE A 291 13.71 -5.13 14.11
N SER A 292 14.46 -4.02 14.09
CA SER A 292 13.92 -2.70 14.40
C SER A 292 12.91 -2.27 13.32
N GLN A 293 12.01 -1.35 13.65
CA GLN A 293 11.04 -0.80 12.71
C GLN A 293 11.72 -0.26 11.43
N LYS A 294 12.84 0.46 11.57
CA LYS A 294 13.62 0.97 10.43
C LYS A 294 14.17 -0.14 9.54
N GLN A 295 14.64 -1.23 10.13
CA GLN A 295 15.14 -2.39 9.38
C GLN A 295 14.01 -3.13 8.65
N ALA A 296 12.86 -3.34 9.30
CA ALA A 296 11.69 -3.97 8.68
C ALA A 296 11.18 -3.16 7.48
N VAL A 297 11.13 -1.83 7.59
CA VAL A 297 10.77 -0.93 6.50
C VAL A 297 11.81 -0.98 5.38
N ALA A 298 13.11 -0.93 5.70
CA ALA A 298 14.19 -1.02 4.70
C ALA A 298 14.15 -2.34 3.92
N ILE A 299 13.91 -3.48 4.59
CA ILE A 299 13.74 -4.79 3.94
C ILE A 299 12.55 -4.76 2.98
N SER A 300 11.43 -4.17 3.38
CA SER A 300 10.24 -4.04 2.52
C SER A 300 10.49 -3.15 1.31
N TYR A 301 11.25 -2.04 1.47
CA TYR A 301 11.66 -1.17 0.35
C TYR A 301 12.59 -1.90 -0.62
N MET A 302 13.58 -2.65 -0.11
CA MET A 302 14.46 -3.45 -0.97
C MET A 302 13.66 -4.49 -1.76
N LEU A 303 12.72 -5.18 -1.10
CA LEU A 303 11.87 -6.16 -1.78
C LEU A 303 11.01 -5.49 -2.85
N ALA A 304 10.35 -4.37 -2.54
CA ALA A 304 9.57 -3.60 -3.51
C ALA A 304 10.44 -3.11 -4.69
N GLY A 305 11.65 -2.64 -4.43
CA GLY A 305 12.61 -2.22 -5.46
C GLY A 305 13.07 -3.36 -6.37
N ILE A 306 13.39 -4.53 -5.80
CA ILE A 306 13.74 -5.73 -6.56
C ILE A 306 12.57 -6.19 -7.44
N LEU A 307 11.36 -6.26 -6.89
CA LEU A 307 10.17 -6.65 -7.63
C LEU A 307 9.82 -5.63 -8.73
N GLY A 308 9.95 -4.33 -8.45
CA GLY A 308 9.76 -3.26 -9.43
C GLY A 308 10.78 -3.32 -10.55
N LEU A 309 12.08 -3.51 -10.24
CA LEU A 309 13.14 -3.69 -11.24
C LEU A 309 12.89 -4.95 -12.07
N ALA A 310 12.47 -6.04 -11.42
CA ALA A 310 12.09 -7.26 -12.10
C ALA A 310 10.98 -7.03 -13.12
N ALA A 311 9.94 -6.26 -12.75
CA ALA A 311 8.85 -5.90 -13.65
C ALA A 311 9.32 -5.06 -14.85
N VAL A 312 10.22 -4.09 -14.63
CA VAL A 312 10.83 -3.27 -15.69
C VAL A 312 11.65 -4.13 -16.65
N LEU A 313 12.50 -5.01 -16.13
CA LEU A 313 13.30 -5.94 -16.95
C LEU A 313 12.40 -6.91 -17.72
N LEU A 314 11.34 -7.38 -17.10
CA LEU A 314 10.35 -8.23 -17.73
C LEU A 314 9.73 -7.56 -18.96
N THR A 315 9.40 -6.29 -18.84
CA THR A 315 8.83 -5.49 -19.92
C THR A 315 9.82 -5.29 -21.08
N SER A 316 11.14 -5.24 -20.82
CA SER A 316 12.17 -4.93 -21.83
C SER A 316 12.81 -6.15 -22.47
N SER A 317 12.80 -7.34 -21.83
CA SER A 317 13.78 -8.40 -22.11
C SER A 317 13.24 -9.69 -22.72
N GLY A 318 11.92 -9.82 -22.90
CA GLY A 318 11.28 -11.03 -23.45
C GLY A 318 11.10 -12.19 -22.46
N GLU A 319 10.36 -13.20 -22.88
CA GLU A 319 9.76 -14.23 -22.02
C GLU A 319 10.75 -15.08 -21.23
N LEU A 320 11.87 -15.51 -21.83
CA LEU A 320 12.82 -16.43 -21.17
C LEU A 320 13.54 -15.78 -19.99
N LYS A 321 14.00 -14.53 -20.14
CA LYS A 321 14.64 -13.79 -19.06
C LYS A 321 13.65 -13.48 -17.94
N ALA A 322 12.40 -13.29 -18.32
CA ALA A 322 11.26 -13.13 -17.44
C ALA A 322 11.05 -14.35 -16.54
N LEU A 323 10.96 -15.54 -17.13
CA LEU A 323 10.78 -16.80 -16.41
C LEU A 323 11.92 -17.09 -15.46
N ILE A 324 13.16 -16.83 -15.89
CA ILE A 324 14.38 -17.00 -15.06
C ILE A 324 14.30 -16.06 -13.84
N LEU A 325 13.91 -14.80 -14.05
CA LEU A 325 13.83 -13.81 -12.98
C LEU A 325 12.69 -14.12 -12.00
N ILE A 326 11.50 -14.50 -12.50
CA ILE A 326 10.38 -14.96 -11.65
C ILE A 326 10.79 -16.19 -10.84
N GLY A 327 11.47 -17.15 -11.48
CA GLY A 327 12.01 -18.33 -10.81
C GLY A 327 13.00 -17.95 -9.69
N ALA A 328 13.92 -17.02 -9.98
CA ALA A 328 14.87 -16.52 -8.98
C ALA A 328 14.17 -15.82 -7.80
N ILE A 329 13.17 -14.96 -8.08
CA ILE A 329 12.37 -14.29 -7.03
C ILE A 329 11.60 -15.32 -6.21
N PHE A 330 11.03 -16.35 -6.85
CA PHE A 330 10.32 -17.43 -6.15
C PHE A 330 11.26 -18.23 -5.24
N VAL A 331 12.47 -18.54 -5.71
CA VAL A 331 13.49 -19.25 -4.91
C VAL A 331 13.96 -18.39 -3.73
N VAL A 332 14.26 -17.11 -3.96
CA VAL A 332 14.65 -16.16 -2.90
C VAL A 332 13.51 -15.99 -1.90
N GLY A 333 12.26 -15.85 -2.38
CA GLY A 333 11.07 -15.79 -1.54
C GLY A 333 10.86 -17.06 -0.72
N ALA A 334 11.04 -18.23 -1.30
CA ALA A 334 10.92 -19.52 -0.60
C ALA A 334 12.02 -19.72 0.46
N ILE A 335 13.25 -19.32 0.15
CA ILE A 335 14.38 -19.33 1.12
C ILE A 335 14.09 -18.33 2.25
N GLY A 336 13.65 -17.12 1.92
CA GLY A 336 13.25 -16.09 2.88
C GLY A 336 12.08 -16.58 3.77
N MET A 337 11.05 -17.17 3.19
CA MET A 337 9.96 -17.79 3.94
C MET A 337 10.47 -18.91 4.86
N ARG A 338 11.35 -19.78 4.39
CA ARG A 338 11.90 -20.87 5.20
C ARG A 338 12.74 -20.34 6.37
N ALA A 339 13.48 -19.27 6.17
CA ALA A 339 14.22 -18.58 7.23
C ALA A 339 13.27 -17.90 8.24
N ILE A 340 12.19 -17.28 7.74
CA ILE A 340 11.15 -16.61 8.55
C ILE A 340 10.29 -17.62 9.33
N PHE A 341 9.99 -18.79 8.74
CA PHE A 341 9.12 -19.82 9.36
C PHE A 341 9.86 -20.95 10.02
N GLY A 342 11.14 -21.17 9.69
CA GLY A 342 11.98 -22.20 10.29
C GLY A 342 12.61 -21.78 11.62
N ALA A 343 12.53 -20.49 11.99
CA ALA A 343 12.85 -20.06 13.34
C ALA A 343 11.76 -20.61 14.27
N LYS A 344 12.11 -21.66 15.04
CA LYS A 344 11.24 -22.28 16.05
C LYS A 344 10.65 -21.20 16.96
N GLU A 345 9.36 -21.32 17.27
CA GLU A 345 8.77 -20.64 18.42
C GLU A 345 9.70 -20.87 19.63
N PRO A 346 10.02 -19.85 20.42
CA PRO A 346 10.86 -20.02 21.60
C PRO A 346 10.21 -21.08 22.48
N THR A 347 10.95 -22.14 22.77
CA THR A 347 10.52 -23.27 23.61
C THR A 347 10.06 -22.71 24.95
N GLN A 348 9.00 -23.26 25.54
CA GLN A 348 8.42 -22.80 26.81
C GLN A 348 9.44 -22.75 27.98
N GLU A 349 10.59 -23.38 27.85
CA GLU A 349 11.69 -23.31 28.80
C GLU A 349 12.38 -21.94 28.92
N GLN A 350 12.36 -21.12 27.85
CA GLN A 350 12.90 -19.74 27.92
C GLN A 350 11.96 -18.73 28.55
N LYS A 351 10.70 -19.10 28.80
CA LYS A 351 9.74 -18.26 29.56
C LYS A 351 9.86 -18.42 31.08
N SER A 352 10.53 -19.45 31.56
CA SER A 352 10.71 -19.70 32.99
C SER A 352 11.99 -19.06 33.57
N GLU A 353 12.84 -18.45 32.76
CA GLU A 353 14.07 -17.76 33.21
C GLU A 353 13.95 -16.24 33.31
N GLN A 354 12.75 -15.64 33.14
CA GLN A 354 12.58 -14.25 33.57
C GLN A 354 12.47 -14.20 35.09
N PRO A 355 13.37 -13.49 35.80
CA PRO A 355 13.31 -13.37 37.24
C PRO A 355 11.95 -12.80 37.65
N ASN A 356 11.23 -13.51 38.52
CA ASN A 356 10.04 -12.98 39.18
C ASN A 356 10.33 -11.59 39.74
N GLN A 357 9.70 -10.57 39.22
CA GLN A 357 9.60 -9.30 39.94
C GLN A 357 8.79 -9.57 41.22
N PRO A 358 9.26 -9.13 42.39
CA PRO A 358 8.55 -9.41 43.65
C PRO A 358 7.16 -8.75 43.62
N GLU A 359 6.13 -9.59 43.71
CA GLU A 359 4.80 -9.18 44.17
C GLU A 359 4.92 -8.83 45.68
N ASP A 360 5.26 -7.59 46.01
CA ASP A 360 5.10 -7.10 47.39
C ASP A 360 5.08 -5.57 47.37
N ALA A 361 3.90 -5.00 47.20
CA ALA A 361 3.55 -3.64 47.67
C ALA A 361 2.04 -3.31 47.58
N SER A 362 1.13 -4.31 47.66
CA SER A 362 -0.31 -3.99 47.59
C SER A 362 -1.13 -4.54 48.75
N SER A 363 -0.52 -5.25 49.69
CA SER A 363 -1.22 -5.77 50.91
C SER A 363 -1.01 -4.98 52.19
N ALA A 364 -0.11 -3.97 52.21
CA ALA A 364 0.18 -3.18 53.42
C ALA A 364 -0.69 -1.94 53.60
N SER A 365 -1.57 -1.59 52.66
CA SER A 365 -2.42 -0.38 52.78
C SER A 365 -3.90 -0.64 53.13
N GLN A 366 -4.31 -1.88 53.43
CA GLN A 366 -5.65 -2.22 53.84
C GLN A 366 -5.80 -2.59 55.32
N GLU A 367 -4.71 -2.85 56.06
CA GLU A 367 -4.80 -3.15 57.51
C GLU A 367 -4.70 -1.92 58.45
N GLU A 368 -4.27 -0.74 57.97
CA GLU A 368 -4.20 0.49 58.76
C GLU A 368 -5.52 1.29 58.85
N LYS A 369 -6.57 0.90 58.14
CA LYS A 369 -7.88 1.60 58.19
C LYS A 369 -8.96 0.94 59.07
N HIS A 370 -8.62 -0.13 59.78
CA HIS A 370 -9.56 -0.78 60.73
C HIS A 370 -9.16 -0.69 62.22
N ALA A 371 -8.13 0.12 62.54
CA ALA A 371 -7.70 0.30 63.94
C ALA A 371 -8.00 1.70 64.54
N GLU A 372 -8.71 2.58 63.80
CA GLU A 372 -9.22 3.85 64.34
C GLU A 372 -10.70 4.01 63.95
N ASN A 373 -11.58 3.29 64.67
CA ASN A 373 -12.96 3.69 65.04
C ASN A 373 -13.49 2.73 66.12
#